data_0eae7644f6d2ea5419e270a4e03faa34
#
_entry.id   0eae7644f6d2ea5419e270a4e03faa34
#
_cell.length_a   1.000
_cell.length_b   1.000
_cell.length_c   1.000
_cell.angle_alpha   90.00
_cell.angle_beta   90.00
_cell.angle_gamma   90.00
#
_symmetry.space_group_name_H-M   'P 1'
#
loop_
_entity.id
_entity.type
_entity.pdbx_description
1 polymer ?
#
loop_
_entity_poly.entity_id
_entity_poly.type
_entity_poly.pdbx_seq_one_letter_code
_entity_poly.pdbx_strand_id
1 'polypeptide(L)'
;MKSLCAHQDQLKIYVLNEDLPTEWFAIMNRRLRLLDSEVINCRMSPEKFQSFSLPSSHIHYATYFRYSIPEIVEEERILYLDCDMIFTQDLSPLFAVDLKRYGLGLCHDEAL
;
A
#
# COMPACT_ATOMS: atom_id res chain seq x y z
N MET A 1 -6.31 7.53 1.63
CA MET A 1 -5.25 8.54 1.36
C MET A 1 -5.49 9.88 2.06
N LYS A 2 -6.67 10.51 1.99
CA LYS A 2 -6.93 11.79 2.68
C LYS A 2 -6.62 11.77 4.17
N SER A 3 -7.10 10.76 4.90
CA SER A 3 -6.84 10.64 6.34
C SER A 3 -5.37 10.41 6.66
N LEU A 4 -4.66 9.66 5.84
CA LEU A 4 -3.21 9.46 5.98
C LEU A 4 -2.46 10.80 5.86
N CYS A 5 -2.72 11.56 4.80
CA CYS A 5 -2.08 12.86 4.55
C CYS A 5 -2.50 13.96 5.52
N ALA A 6 -3.57 13.76 6.31
CA ALA A 6 -3.96 14.68 7.37
C ALA A 6 -3.07 14.56 8.62
N HIS A 7 -2.35 13.45 8.76
CA HIS A 7 -1.53 13.16 9.94
C HIS A 7 -0.05 12.96 9.62
N GLN A 8 0.32 12.91 8.34
CA GLN A 8 1.69 12.58 7.94
C GLN A 8 2.06 13.27 6.61
N ASP A 9 3.30 13.67 6.52
CA ASP A 9 3.98 14.18 5.32
C ASP A 9 5.19 13.32 4.95
N GLN A 10 5.95 13.73 3.94
CA GLN A 10 7.17 13.04 3.47
C GLN A 10 6.92 11.55 3.15
N LEU A 11 5.77 11.28 2.52
CA LEU A 11 5.34 9.93 2.18
C LEU A 11 5.75 9.55 0.76
N LYS A 12 6.28 8.35 0.61
CA LYS A 12 6.44 7.66 -0.66
C LYS A 12 5.43 6.52 -0.73
N ILE A 13 4.39 6.71 -1.55
CA ILE A 13 3.22 5.83 -1.59
C ILE A 13 3.21 5.03 -2.87
N TYR A 14 3.40 3.73 -2.77
CA TYR A 14 3.29 2.79 -3.88
C TYR A 14 1.83 2.34 -4.02
N VAL A 15 1.21 2.60 -5.16
CA VAL A 15 -0.17 2.22 -5.45
C VAL A 15 -0.19 1.06 -6.42
N LEU A 16 -0.45 -0.15 -5.89
CA LEU A 16 -0.60 -1.36 -6.68
C LEU A 16 -2.00 -1.36 -7.29
N ASN A 17 -2.09 -1.31 -8.62
CA ASN A 17 -3.37 -1.19 -9.31
C ASN A 17 -3.34 -1.82 -10.71
N GLU A 18 -4.52 -2.11 -11.25
CA GLU A 18 -4.68 -2.63 -12.61
C GLU A 18 -4.93 -1.54 -13.64
N ASP A 19 -5.77 -0.55 -13.31
CA ASP A 19 -6.43 0.29 -14.30
C ASP A 19 -6.54 1.77 -13.93
N LEU A 20 -5.96 2.22 -12.82
CA LEU A 20 -6.00 3.64 -12.48
C LEU A 20 -5.34 4.48 -13.59
N PRO A 21 -6.00 5.53 -14.08
CA PRO A 21 -5.47 6.34 -15.16
C PRO A 21 -4.23 7.13 -14.73
N THR A 22 -3.30 7.32 -15.67
CA THR A 22 -2.06 8.08 -15.43
C THR A 22 -2.33 9.51 -14.96
N GLU A 23 -3.42 10.11 -15.46
CA GLU A 23 -3.86 11.46 -15.07
C GLU A 23 -4.19 11.55 -13.59
N TRP A 24 -4.74 10.48 -13.00
CA TRP A 24 -4.99 10.42 -11.57
C TRP A 24 -3.69 10.58 -10.77
N PHE A 25 -2.62 9.88 -11.17
CA PHE A 25 -1.31 9.99 -10.52
C PHE A 25 -0.72 11.40 -10.68
N ALA A 26 -0.87 12.01 -11.85
CA ALA A 26 -0.41 13.38 -12.09
C ALA A 26 -1.12 14.40 -11.18
N ILE A 27 -2.44 14.27 -11.03
CA ILE A 27 -3.25 15.12 -10.14
C ILE A 27 -2.86 14.90 -8.68
N MET A 28 -2.72 13.66 -8.26
CA MET A 28 -2.36 13.34 -6.88
C MET A 28 -0.96 13.85 -6.53
N ASN A 29 0.02 13.65 -7.39
CA ASN A 29 1.38 14.14 -7.19
C ASN A 29 1.45 15.68 -7.10
N ARG A 30 0.64 16.38 -7.90
CA ARG A 30 0.55 17.84 -7.80
C ARG A 30 0.06 18.28 -6.41
N ARG A 31 -0.91 17.58 -5.83
CA ARG A 31 -1.46 17.89 -4.50
C ARG A 31 -0.48 17.51 -3.38
N LEU A 32 0.19 16.37 -3.53
CA LEU A 32 1.08 15.83 -2.52
C LEU A 32 2.41 16.58 -2.41
N ARG A 33 2.80 17.37 -3.41
CA ARG A 33 4.00 18.23 -3.34
C ARG A 33 4.01 19.15 -2.14
N LEU A 34 2.85 19.63 -1.71
CA LEU A 34 2.72 20.50 -0.54
C LEU A 34 3.08 19.79 0.79
N LEU A 35 3.14 18.46 0.75
CA LEU A 35 3.48 17.59 1.87
C LEU A 35 4.82 16.88 1.65
N ASP A 36 5.64 17.31 0.71
CA ASP A 36 6.86 16.60 0.29
C ASP A 36 6.62 15.10 0.06
N SER A 37 5.46 14.76 -0.51
CA SER A 37 5.00 13.39 -0.67
C SER A 37 4.71 13.08 -2.14
N GLU A 38 4.78 11.80 -2.49
CA GLU A 38 4.53 11.33 -3.84
C GLU A 38 3.75 10.01 -3.88
N VAL A 39 3.04 9.78 -4.98
CA VAL A 39 2.46 8.49 -5.33
C VAL A 39 3.16 7.90 -6.54
N ILE A 40 3.47 6.61 -6.46
CA ILE A 40 4.14 5.83 -7.49
C ILE A 40 3.15 4.84 -8.08
N ASN A 41 3.00 4.87 -9.39
CA ASN A 41 2.11 3.95 -10.11
C ASN A 41 2.78 2.58 -10.28
N CYS A 42 2.28 1.60 -9.55
CA CYS A 42 2.69 0.20 -9.70
C CYS A 42 1.59 -0.56 -10.45
N ARG A 43 1.65 -0.50 -11.78
CA ARG A 43 0.70 -1.20 -12.65
C ARG A 43 0.91 -2.70 -12.52
N MET A 44 -0.16 -3.41 -12.14
CA MET A 44 -0.16 -4.85 -11.96
C MET A 44 -0.91 -5.53 -13.11
N SER A 45 -0.44 -6.72 -13.50
CA SER A 45 -1.17 -7.59 -14.41
C SER A 45 -1.84 -8.71 -13.63
N PRO A 46 -3.17 -8.83 -13.64
CA PRO A 46 -3.88 -9.91 -12.97
C PRO A 46 -3.51 -11.29 -13.54
N GLU A 47 -3.07 -11.35 -14.79
CA GLU A 47 -2.68 -12.58 -15.48
C GLU A 47 -1.59 -13.35 -14.74
N LYS A 48 -0.67 -12.63 -14.08
CA LYS A 48 0.38 -13.23 -13.23
C LYS A 48 -0.19 -14.09 -12.11
N PHE A 49 -1.42 -13.81 -11.67
CA PHE A 49 -2.07 -14.44 -10.52
C PHE A 49 -3.25 -15.35 -10.89
N GLN A 50 -3.53 -15.54 -12.18
CA GLN A 50 -4.68 -16.34 -12.65
C GLN A 50 -4.62 -17.81 -12.22
N SER A 51 -3.42 -18.35 -11.96
CA SER A 51 -3.24 -19.70 -11.45
C SER A 51 -3.55 -19.84 -9.95
N PHE A 52 -3.75 -18.73 -9.24
CA PHE A 52 -4.05 -18.73 -7.82
C PHE A 52 -5.54 -18.96 -7.60
N SER A 53 -5.87 -19.86 -6.69
CA SER A 53 -7.25 -20.10 -6.29
C SER A 53 -7.78 -18.91 -5.50
N LEU A 54 -8.94 -18.38 -5.88
CA LEU A 54 -9.65 -17.37 -5.08
C LEU A 54 -10.43 -18.10 -3.98
N PRO A 55 -10.23 -17.73 -2.70
CA PRO A 55 -10.91 -18.41 -1.57
C PRO A 55 -12.42 -18.19 -1.57
N SER A 56 -12.90 -17.14 -2.21
CA SER A 56 -14.34 -16.86 -2.36
C SER A 56 -14.60 -15.99 -3.59
N SER A 57 -15.85 -15.95 -4.02
CA SER A 57 -16.29 -15.09 -5.15
C SER A 57 -16.20 -13.59 -4.87
N HIS A 58 -15.97 -13.19 -3.62
CA HIS A 58 -15.84 -11.78 -3.20
C HIS A 58 -14.40 -11.30 -3.15
N ILE A 59 -13.43 -12.20 -3.29
CA ILE A 59 -12.00 -11.86 -3.27
C ILE A 59 -11.52 -11.69 -4.69
N HIS A 60 -11.02 -10.50 -4.99
CA HIS A 60 -10.43 -10.17 -6.29
C HIS A 60 -8.94 -10.52 -6.34
N TYR A 61 -8.39 -10.76 -7.54
CA TYR A 61 -6.96 -11.00 -7.75
C TYR A 61 -6.06 -9.87 -7.22
N ALA A 62 -6.57 -8.67 -7.10
CA ALA A 62 -5.87 -7.55 -6.47
C ALA A 62 -5.36 -7.86 -5.04
N THR A 63 -6.02 -8.78 -4.32
CA THR A 63 -5.55 -9.27 -3.01
C THR A 63 -4.16 -9.90 -3.09
N TYR A 64 -3.81 -10.50 -4.23
CA TYR A 64 -2.52 -11.14 -4.45
C TYR A 64 -1.42 -10.18 -4.87
N PHE A 65 -1.73 -8.93 -5.23
CA PHE A 65 -0.73 -7.93 -5.64
C PHE A 65 0.32 -7.69 -4.55
N ARG A 66 -0.05 -7.85 -3.29
CA ARG A 66 0.88 -7.74 -2.16
C ARG A 66 2.08 -8.68 -2.24
N TYR A 67 1.95 -9.82 -2.92
CA TYR A 67 3.06 -10.77 -3.10
C TYR A 67 4.15 -10.26 -4.06
N SER A 68 3.85 -9.27 -4.89
CA SER A 68 4.83 -8.63 -5.77
C SER A 68 5.60 -7.48 -5.09
N ILE A 69 5.24 -7.10 -3.88
CA ILE A 69 5.88 -5.98 -3.17
C ILE A 69 7.41 -6.13 -3.10
N PRO A 70 7.97 -7.31 -2.73
CA PRO A 70 9.43 -7.47 -2.65
C PRO A 70 10.16 -7.32 -4.00
N GLU A 71 9.44 -7.45 -5.11
CA GLU A 71 9.98 -7.28 -6.46
C GLU A 71 9.94 -5.81 -6.93
N ILE A 72 9.03 -5.01 -6.35
CA ILE A 72 8.72 -3.65 -6.81
C ILE A 72 9.37 -2.60 -5.92
N VAL A 73 9.42 -2.85 -4.61
CA VAL A 73 9.81 -1.88 -3.59
C VAL A 73 11.23 -2.19 -3.14
N GLU A 74 12.12 -1.18 -3.25
CA GLU A 74 13.54 -1.29 -2.90
C GLU A 74 13.83 -0.87 -1.44
N GLU A 75 12.87 -0.24 -0.77
CA GLU A 75 13.01 0.20 0.61
C GLU A 75 13.12 -0.99 1.57
N GLU A 76 14.04 -0.89 2.53
CA GLU A 76 14.26 -1.93 3.55
C GLU A 76 13.03 -2.17 4.42
N ARG A 77 12.18 -1.16 4.55
CA ARG A 77 10.97 -1.21 5.38
C ARG A 77 9.82 -0.51 4.70
N ILE A 78 8.70 -1.20 4.65
CA ILE A 78 7.45 -0.66 4.13
C ILE A 78 6.30 -0.94 5.09
N LEU A 79 5.25 -0.16 4.99
CA LEU A 79 3.97 -0.41 5.65
C LEU A 79 2.94 -0.75 4.57
N TYR A 80 2.39 -1.95 4.62
CA TYR A 80 1.29 -2.34 3.74
C TYR A 80 -0.05 -1.90 4.35
N LEU A 81 -0.86 -1.22 3.55
CA LEU A 81 -2.16 -0.68 3.96
C LEU A 81 -3.22 -1.06 2.93
N ASP A 82 -4.38 -1.49 3.38
CA ASP A 82 -5.55 -1.67 2.53
C ASP A 82 -6.18 -0.31 2.20
N CYS A 83 -6.87 -0.21 1.06
CA CYS A 83 -7.36 1.06 0.54
C CYS A 83 -8.60 1.61 1.26
N ASP A 84 -9.29 0.79 2.06
CA ASP A 84 -10.50 1.11 2.81
C ASP A 84 -10.25 1.50 4.28
N MET A 85 -8.99 1.77 4.63
CA MET A 85 -8.58 2.21 5.96
C MET A 85 -8.76 3.72 6.19
N ILE A 86 -9.03 4.09 7.43
CA ILE A 86 -9.06 5.48 7.91
C ILE A 86 -7.99 5.64 9.00
N PHE A 87 -7.15 6.65 8.84
CA PHE A 87 -6.06 6.97 9.78
C PHE A 87 -6.49 8.10 10.69
N THR A 88 -6.27 7.94 11.99
CA THR A 88 -6.66 8.89 13.02
C THR A 88 -5.48 9.53 13.72
N GLN A 89 -4.25 9.08 13.40
CA GLN A 89 -3.02 9.58 13.98
C GLN A 89 -1.81 9.29 13.08
N ASP A 90 -0.66 9.83 13.44
CA ASP A 90 0.62 9.59 12.79
C ASP A 90 1.03 8.11 12.86
N LEU A 91 1.54 7.58 11.75
CA LEU A 91 2.00 6.20 11.60
C LEU A 91 3.50 6.00 11.88
N SER A 92 4.24 7.07 12.17
CA SER A 92 5.69 6.98 12.47
C SER A 92 6.01 5.95 13.56
N PRO A 93 5.21 5.78 14.63
CA PRO A 93 5.45 4.74 15.62
C PRO A 93 5.45 3.32 15.05
N LEU A 94 4.65 3.04 14.01
CA LEU A 94 4.63 1.73 13.35
C LEU A 94 5.94 1.46 12.59
N PHE A 95 6.50 2.50 11.94
CA PHE A 95 7.80 2.40 11.29
C PHE A 95 8.95 2.22 12.29
N ALA A 96 8.81 2.71 13.51
CA ALA A 96 9.81 2.60 14.56
C ALA A 96 9.77 1.26 15.31
N VAL A 97 8.78 0.40 15.08
CA VAL A 97 8.69 -0.92 15.71
C VAL A 97 9.93 -1.76 15.38
N ASP A 98 10.59 -2.26 16.40
CA ASP A 98 11.73 -3.17 16.25
C ASP A 98 11.22 -4.57 15.87
N LEU A 99 11.41 -4.95 14.61
CA LEU A 99 11.08 -6.28 14.12
C LEU A 99 12.09 -7.34 14.50
N LYS A 100 13.24 -6.94 15.12
CA LYS A 100 14.33 -7.86 15.52
C LYS A 100 14.78 -8.72 14.34
N ARG A 101 14.66 -10.04 14.47
CA ARG A 101 14.99 -11.03 13.45
C ARG A 101 13.82 -11.38 12.52
N TYR A 102 12.65 -10.80 12.75
CA TYR A 102 11.46 -11.09 11.95
C TYR A 102 11.41 -10.19 10.73
N GLY A 103 11.12 -10.77 9.58
CA GLY A 103 10.96 -10.02 8.33
C GLY A 103 9.60 -9.32 8.19
N LEU A 104 8.65 -9.63 9.09
CA LEU A 104 7.26 -9.16 8.99
C LEU A 104 6.64 -8.96 10.36
N GLY A 105 5.89 -7.87 10.53
CA GLY A 105 4.97 -7.63 11.62
C GLY A 105 3.54 -7.58 11.10
N LEU A 106 2.61 -8.19 11.82
CA LEU A 106 1.18 -8.21 11.49
C LEU A 106 0.36 -7.70 12.67
N CYS A 107 -0.78 -7.06 12.36
CA CYS A 107 -1.80 -6.79 13.34
C CYS A 107 -2.60 -8.07 13.61
N HIS A 108 -2.94 -8.30 14.88
CA HIS A 108 -3.86 -9.38 15.23
C HIS A 108 -5.27 -8.97 14.82
N ASP A 109 -5.95 -9.85 14.08
CA ASP A 109 -7.36 -9.68 13.72
C ASP A 109 -8.21 -10.56 14.63
N GLU A 110 -9.04 -9.93 15.47
CA GLU A 110 -9.93 -10.63 16.41
C GLU A 110 -11.27 -11.03 15.78
N ALA A 111 -11.53 -10.62 14.53
CA ALA A 111 -12.80 -10.87 13.85
C ALA A 111 -12.90 -12.23 13.16
N LEU A 112 -11.86 -13.04 13.26
CA LEU A 112 -11.79 -14.37 12.63
C LEU A 112 -11.92 -15.49 13.65
#